data_d0d48112e83fd2cf8f4b1404eb75b768
#
_entry.id   d0d48112e83fd2cf8f4b1404eb75b768
#
_cell.length_a   1.000
_cell.length_b   1.000
_cell.length_c   1.000
_cell.angle_alpha   90.00
_cell.angle_beta   90.00
_cell.angle_gamma   90.00
#
_symmetry.space_group_name_H-M   'P 1'
#
loop_
_entity.id
_entity.type
_entity.pdbx_description
1 polymer ?
#
loop_
_entity_poly.entity_id
_entity_poly.type
_entity_poly.pdbx_seq_one_letter_code
_entity_poly.pdbx_strand_id
1 'polypeptide(L)'
;LNFTPTVNGNVITLNAQLESATIQFIYTLQKNYKVDFQVKTEGLSKVTNDNKAEFTWDYQALATEKGRTQQQGYTEFVYSFDNYSGYDYDGRGEMEETEETLDWIGVKSQFFTTVFEAKNGLTQSTGSQEPVDKGDYLKTFNYKSEVNVSGNKEFNESFSWYFMPLDLDLLKSYDKNFDRILPLGWSFIRTINV
;
A
#
# COMPACT_ATOMS: atom_id res chain seq x y z
N LEU A 1 12.17 18.42 6.98
CA LEU A 1 11.79 17.90 8.30
C LEU A 1 12.87 16.94 8.80
N ASN A 2 13.31 17.10 10.05
CA ASN A 2 14.20 16.17 10.71
C ASN A 2 13.39 15.34 11.71
N PHE A 3 13.43 14.02 11.57
CA PHE A 3 12.74 13.11 12.48
C PHE A 3 13.69 12.54 13.52
N THR A 4 13.25 12.53 14.78
CA THR A 4 13.96 11.88 15.88
C THR A 4 13.31 10.54 16.18
N PRO A 5 14.04 9.40 16.04
CA PRO A 5 13.48 8.09 16.30
C PRO A 5 13.47 7.75 17.79
N THR A 6 12.44 7.06 18.23
CA THR A 6 12.34 6.38 19.52
C THR A 6 11.89 4.94 19.30
N VAL A 7 12.58 3.98 19.91
CA VAL A 7 12.29 2.55 19.78
C VAL A 7 11.86 1.97 21.11
N ASN A 8 10.70 1.29 21.12
CA ASN A 8 10.22 0.59 22.31
C ASN A 8 9.64 -0.78 21.90
N GLY A 9 10.40 -1.84 22.12
CA GLY A 9 10.02 -3.18 21.69
C GLY A 9 9.82 -3.27 20.18
N ASN A 10 8.59 -3.59 19.74
CA ASN A 10 8.19 -3.68 18.34
C ASN A 10 7.61 -2.37 17.77
N VAL A 11 7.71 -1.26 18.53
CA VAL A 11 7.20 0.06 18.12
C VAL A 11 8.36 1.00 17.84
N ILE A 12 8.31 1.67 16.68
CA ILE A 12 9.19 2.76 16.29
C ILE A 12 8.34 4.01 16.12
N THR A 13 8.69 5.08 16.84
CA THR A 13 8.06 6.38 16.69
C THR A 13 9.07 7.36 16.12
N LEU A 14 8.74 8.01 15.02
CA LEU A 14 9.49 9.10 14.42
C LEU A 14 8.78 10.41 14.75
N ASN A 15 9.45 11.31 15.46
CA ASN A 15 8.90 12.60 15.87
C ASN A 15 9.57 13.73 15.09
N ALA A 16 8.76 14.63 14.56
CA ALA A 16 9.23 15.88 13.96
C ALA A 16 8.52 17.07 14.61
N GLN A 17 9.30 18.12 14.88
CA GLN A 17 8.79 19.39 15.40
C GLN A 17 8.81 20.44 14.31
N LEU A 18 7.67 21.06 14.07
CA LEU A 18 7.50 22.31 13.34
C LEU A 18 7.37 23.45 14.35
N GLU A 19 7.40 24.72 13.89
CA GLU A 19 7.34 25.88 14.79
C GLU A 19 6.18 25.81 15.82
N SER A 20 5.00 25.41 15.36
CA SER A 20 3.78 25.36 16.17
C SER A 20 2.99 24.05 16.01
N ALA A 21 3.58 23.03 15.40
CA ALA A 21 2.97 21.74 15.20
C ALA A 21 3.96 20.59 15.44
N THR A 22 3.45 19.42 15.79
CA THR A 22 4.20 18.17 15.86
C THR A 22 3.64 17.16 14.88
N ILE A 23 4.52 16.32 14.33
CA ILE A 23 4.15 15.19 13.49
C ILE A 23 4.80 13.93 14.06
N GLN A 24 4.02 12.88 14.21
CA GLN A 24 4.50 11.57 14.64
C GLN A 24 4.15 10.51 13.60
N PHE A 25 5.14 9.72 13.21
CA PHE A 25 4.95 8.49 12.46
C PHE A 25 5.22 7.32 13.40
N ILE A 26 4.21 6.49 13.63
CA ILE A 26 4.27 5.38 14.58
C ILE A 26 4.14 4.07 13.79
N TYR A 27 5.20 3.28 13.78
CA TYR A 27 5.24 1.97 13.16
C TYR A 27 5.22 0.90 14.24
N THR A 28 4.31 -0.06 14.10
CA THR A 28 4.22 -1.22 15.01
C THR A 28 4.39 -2.50 14.20
N LEU A 29 5.49 -3.21 14.42
CA LEU A 29 5.72 -4.51 13.79
C LEU A 29 4.77 -5.54 14.38
N GLN A 30 3.95 -6.13 13.54
CA GLN A 30 3.00 -7.18 13.87
C GLN A 30 3.51 -8.57 13.45
N LYS A 31 2.79 -9.61 13.80
CA LYS A 31 3.00 -10.94 13.26
C LYS A 31 2.51 -11.03 11.80
N ASN A 32 2.90 -12.10 11.11
CA ASN A 32 2.40 -12.43 9.78
C ASN A 32 2.63 -11.33 8.73
N TYR A 33 3.85 -10.77 8.67
CA TYR A 33 4.26 -9.84 7.62
C TYR A 33 3.52 -8.50 7.59
N LYS A 34 2.91 -8.09 8.69
CA LYS A 34 2.17 -6.84 8.82
C LYS A 34 2.94 -5.81 9.63
N VAL A 35 2.86 -4.55 9.20
CA VAL A 35 3.32 -3.37 9.95
C VAL A 35 2.16 -2.38 10.04
N ASP A 36 1.65 -2.14 11.24
CA ASP A 36 0.71 -1.04 11.45
C ASP A 36 1.46 0.28 11.40
N PHE A 37 0.87 1.25 10.74
CA PHE A 37 1.43 2.58 10.56
C PHE A 37 0.37 3.62 10.92
N GLN A 38 0.72 4.54 11.82
CA GLN A 38 -0.16 5.63 12.22
C GLN A 38 0.56 6.96 12.05
N VAL A 39 -0.16 7.94 11.51
CA VAL A 39 0.26 9.33 11.44
C VAL A 39 -0.56 10.14 12.41
N LYS A 40 0.09 10.87 13.31
CA LYS A 40 -0.54 11.80 14.25
C LYS A 40 0.06 13.19 14.12
N THR A 41 -0.79 14.18 14.22
CA THR A 41 -0.36 15.57 14.26
C THR A 41 -1.02 16.31 15.42
N GLU A 42 -0.33 17.32 15.93
CA GLU A 42 -0.87 18.29 16.88
C GLU A 42 -0.48 19.70 16.42
N GLY A 43 -1.45 20.61 16.37
CA GLY A 43 -1.24 21.99 15.94
C GLY A 43 -1.08 22.15 14.43
N LEU A 44 -1.38 21.14 13.62
CA LEU A 44 -1.25 21.20 12.16
C LEU A 44 -2.11 22.32 11.56
N SER A 45 -3.29 22.57 12.11
CA SER A 45 -4.17 23.68 11.72
C SER A 45 -3.58 25.08 11.86
N LYS A 46 -2.45 25.22 12.57
CA LYS A 46 -1.73 26.48 12.71
C LYS A 46 -0.72 26.72 11.58
N VAL A 47 -0.37 25.68 10.85
CA VAL A 47 0.66 25.71 9.78
C VAL A 47 0.10 25.47 8.39
N THR A 48 -1.09 24.85 8.28
CA THR A 48 -1.79 24.65 7.00
C THR A 48 -3.29 24.80 7.16
N ASN A 49 -3.96 25.16 6.07
CA ASN A 49 -5.42 25.18 5.97
C ASN A 49 -5.97 23.98 5.20
N ASP A 50 -5.09 23.12 4.71
CA ASP A 50 -5.48 21.94 3.96
C ASP A 50 -6.18 20.92 4.89
N ASN A 51 -7.18 20.26 4.37
CA ASN A 51 -7.91 19.18 5.04
C ASN A 51 -7.76 17.84 4.31
N LYS A 52 -6.78 17.77 3.41
CA LYS A 52 -6.37 16.58 2.66
C LYS A 52 -4.87 16.43 2.74
N ALA A 53 -4.41 15.20 2.71
CA ALA A 53 -3.00 14.86 2.55
C ALA A 53 -2.82 14.02 1.29
N GLU A 54 -1.78 14.29 0.53
CA GLU A 54 -1.38 13.45 -0.58
C GLU A 54 -0.53 12.28 -0.05
N PHE A 55 -0.89 11.07 -0.42
CA PHE A 55 -0.08 9.89 -0.25
C PHE A 55 0.56 9.52 -1.59
N THR A 56 1.87 9.43 -1.61
CA THR A 56 2.63 8.98 -2.78
C THR A 56 3.44 7.74 -2.44
N TRP A 57 3.45 6.78 -3.35
CA TRP A 57 4.22 5.55 -3.20
C TRP A 57 4.99 5.23 -4.47
N ASP A 58 6.32 5.40 -4.39
CA ASP A 58 7.25 5.00 -5.43
C ASP A 58 7.81 3.62 -5.08
N TYR A 59 7.66 2.66 -5.98
CA TYR A 59 8.06 1.28 -5.76
C TYR A 59 8.86 0.74 -6.94
N GLN A 60 9.91 -0.01 -6.66
CA GLN A 60 10.71 -0.70 -7.65
C GLN A 60 10.66 -2.21 -7.39
N ALA A 61 10.04 -2.95 -8.29
CA ALA A 61 9.92 -4.40 -8.18
C ALA A 61 11.24 -5.08 -8.54
N LEU A 62 11.80 -5.85 -7.61
CA LEU A 62 13.05 -6.60 -7.81
C LEU A 62 12.87 -7.77 -8.77
N ALA A 63 13.90 -8.00 -9.59
CA ALA A 63 14.05 -9.22 -10.38
C ALA A 63 14.55 -10.35 -9.48
N THR A 64 13.73 -11.34 -9.22
CA THR A 64 14.05 -12.48 -8.34
C THR A 64 14.39 -13.76 -9.11
N GLU A 65 14.06 -13.82 -10.41
CA GLU A 65 14.22 -14.98 -11.26
C GLU A 65 14.92 -14.64 -12.60
N LYS A 66 15.37 -15.67 -13.31
CA LYS A 66 16.06 -15.49 -14.60
C LYS A 66 15.14 -15.03 -15.74
N GLY A 67 13.86 -15.33 -15.67
CA GLY A 67 12.88 -15.06 -16.72
C GLY A 67 12.28 -13.67 -16.62
N ARG A 68 13.04 -12.61 -16.90
CA ARG A 68 12.62 -11.20 -16.76
C ARG A 68 11.27 -10.89 -17.39
N THR A 69 11.07 -11.21 -18.68
CA THR A 69 9.84 -10.91 -19.41
C THR A 69 8.62 -11.59 -18.77
N GLN A 70 8.78 -12.83 -18.31
CA GLN A 70 7.73 -13.56 -17.62
C GLN A 70 7.41 -12.91 -16.28
N GLN A 71 8.41 -12.56 -15.48
CA GLN A 71 8.22 -11.88 -14.21
C GLN A 71 7.56 -10.52 -14.38
N GLN A 72 7.95 -9.72 -15.38
CA GLN A 72 7.30 -8.45 -15.70
C GLN A 72 5.81 -8.62 -15.99
N GLY A 73 5.43 -9.73 -16.65
CA GLY A 73 4.04 -10.05 -16.93
C GLY A 73 3.20 -10.38 -15.69
N TYR A 74 3.83 -10.85 -14.61
CA TYR A 74 3.16 -11.11 -13.33
C TYR A 74 3.26 -9.95 -12.34
N THR A 75 4.02 -8.90 -12.67
CA THR A 75 4.24 -7.76 -11.78
C THR A 75 3.32 -6.63 -12.18
N GLU A 76 2.33 -6.32 -11.33
CA GLU A 76 1.23 -5.42 -11.65
C GLU A 76 0.67 -4.75 -10.39
N PHE A 77 -0.04 -3.63 -10.58
CA PHE A 77 -0.92 -3.07 -9.56
C PHE A 77 -2.09 -4.02 -9.30
N VAL A 78 -2.48 -4.13 -8.04
CA VAL A 78 -3.67 -4.83 -7.57
C VAL A 78 -4.35 -3.97 -6.52
N TYR A 79 -5.68 -3.89 -6.52
CA TYR A 79 -6.40 -3.04 -5.59
C TYR A 79 -7.79 -3.56 -5.25
N SER A 80 -8.31 -3.11 -4.12
CA SER A 80 -9.64 -3.47 -3.63
C SER A 80 -10.42 -2.23 -3.23
N PHE A 81 -11.73 -2.31 -3.39
CA PHE A 81 -12.69 -1.27 -3.11
C PHE A 81 -14.00 -1.89 -2.60
N ASP A 82 -14.96 -1.04 -2.22
CA ASP A 82 -16.30 -1.46 -1.77
C ASP A 82 -16.25 -2.42 -0.56
N ASN A 83 -15.56 -2.00 0.52
CA ASN A 83 -15.38 -2.78 1.73
C ASN A 83 -14.79 -4.18 1.46
N TYR A 84 -13.73 -4.23 0.67
CA TYR A 84 -13.01 -5.43 0.21
C TYR A 84 -13.80 -6.35 -0.74
N SER A 85 -15.02 -6.01 -1.15
CA SER A 85 -15.82 -6.85 -2.04
C SER A 85 -15.40 -6.73 -3.50
N GLY A 86 -14.98 -5.55 -3.94
CA GLY A 86 -14.41 -5.26 -5.24
C GLY A 86 -12.92 -5.59 -5.30
N TYR A 87 -12.45 -5.96 -6.48
CA TYR A 87 -11.04 -6.21 -6.77
C TYR A 87 -10.77 -6.01 -8.25
N ASP A 88 -9.68 -5.32 -8.55
CA ASP A 88 -9.19 -5.17 -9.91
C ASP A 88 -7.66 -5.12 -9.95
N TYR A 89 -7.08 -5.05 -11.16
CA TYR A 89 -5.65 -5.00 -11.37
C TYR A 89 -5.29 -4.28 -12.67
N ASP A 90 -4.14 -3.61 -12.67
CA ASP A 90 -3.55 -2.98 -13.85
C ASP A 90 -2.19 -3.57 -14.15
N GLY A 91 -2.10 -4.27 -15.27
CA GLY A 91 -0.89 -4.98 -15.69
C GLY A 91 0.07 -4.14 -16.52
N ARG A 92 -0.37 -3.01 -17.10
CA ARG A 92 0.43 -2.20 -18.02
C ARG A 92 -0.01 -0.74 -18.05
N GLY A 93 0.96 0.15 -18.21
CA GLY A 93 0.72 1.56 -18.44
C GLY A 93 0.20 2.31 -17.22
N GLU A 94 -0.73 3.20 -17.44
CA GLU A 94 -1.33 4.04 -16.41
C GLU A 94 -2.55 3.34 -15.81
N MET A 95 -2.69 3.40 -14.50
CA MET A 95 -3.91 3.16 -13.78
C MET A 95 -4.75 4.44 -13.93
N GLU A 96 -5.90 4.35 -14.57
CA GLU A 96 -6.81 5.49 -14.72
C GLU A 96 -7.24 5.98 -13.32
N GLU A 97 -7.51 7.28 -13.21
CA GLU A 97 -8.04 7.84 -11.97
C GLU A 97 -9.36 7.13 -11.62
N THR A 98 -9.40 6.49 -10.45
CA THR A 98 -10.61 5.85 -9.98
C THR A 98 -11.46 6.81 -9.15
N GLU A 99 -12.75 6.91 -9.48
CA GLU A 99 -13.73 7.59 -8.66
C GLU A 99 -14.06 6.82 -7.37
N GLU A 100 -13.70 5.55 -7.32
CA GLU A 100 -13.94 4.68 -6.16
C GLU A 100 -12.93 4.94 -5.05
N THR A 101 -13.38 4.79 -3.82
CA THR A 101 -12.51 4.78 -2.65
C THR A 101 -11.88 3.40 -2.52
N LEU A 102 -10.55 3.32 -2.62
CA LEU A 102 -9.84 2.06 -2.46
C LEU A 102 -9.65 1.72 -0.97
N ASP A 103 -9.92 0.48 -0.61
CA ASP A 103 -9.61 -0.07 0.72
C ASP A 103 -8.11 -0.32 0.87
N TRP A 104 -7.50 -0.85 -0.18
CA TRP A 104 -6.07 -1.06 -0.28
C TRP A 104 -5.58 -1.04 -1.73
N ILE A 105 -4.31 -0.72 -1.89
CA ILE A 105 -3.53 -0.81 -3.13
C ILE A 105 -2.29 -1.66 -2.90
N GLY A 106 -1.88 -2.46 -3.87
CA GLY A 106 -0.69 -3.27 -3.78
C GLY A 106 0.06 -3.39 -5.09
N VAL A 107 1.30 -3.84 -4.97
CA VAL A 107 2.10 -4.33 -6.09
C VAL A 107 2.32 -5.82 -5.88
N LYS A 108 1.78 -6.61 -6.79
CA LYS A 108 2.01 -8.05 -6.85
C LYS A 108 3.22 -8.34 -7.74
N SER A 109 4.03 -9.29 -7.35
CA SER A 109 5.05 -9.93 -8.19
C SER A 109 4.73 -11.42 -8.32
N GLN A 110 5.67 -12.21 -8.86
CA GLN A 110 5.43 -13.64 -9.08
C GLN A 110 5.19 -14.44 -7.78
N PHE A 111 5.89 -14.09 -6.68
CA PHE A 111 5.86 -14.86 -5.44
C PHE A 111 5.52 -14.01 -4.21
N PHE A 112 5.52 -12.71 -4.33
CA PHE A 112 5.33 -11.77 -3.23
C PHE A 112 4.37 -10.67 -3.61
N THR A 113 3.76 -10.07 -2.61
CA THR A 113 2.98 -8.84 -2.76
C THR A 113 3.30 -7.88 -1.63
N THR A 114 3.33 -6.58 -1.96
CA THR A 114 3.34 -5.50 -0.99
C THR A 114 2.02 -4.78 -1.10
N VAL A 115 1.31 -4.65 0.02
CA VAL A 115 -0.01 -3.99 0.06
C VAL A 115 0.01 -2.87 1.09
N PHE A 116 -0.59 -1.73 0.73
CA PHE A 116 -0.88 -0.61 1.61
C PHE A 116 -2.39 -0.47 1.77
N GLU A 117 -2.85 -0.55 3.00
CA GLU A 117 -4.25 -0.41 3.39
C GLU A 117 -4.45 0.89 4.15
N ALA A 118 -5.49 1.64 3.80
CA ALA A 118 -5.92 2.83 4.54
C ALA A 118 -7.26 2.55 5.21
N LYS A 119 -7.34 2.70 6.54
CA LYS A 119 -8.56 2.42 7.30
C LYS A 119 -9.77 3.25 6.84
N ASN A 120 -9.53 4.48 6.41
CA ASN A 120 -10.57 5.41 5.94
C ASN A 120 -10.59 5.52 4.41
N GLY A 121 -9.88 4.61 3.72
CA GLY A 121 -9.80 4.53 2.28
C GLY A 121 -8.83 5.53 1.63
N LEU A 122 -8.55 5.30 0.36
CA LEU A 122 -7.73 6.12 -0.52
C LEU A 122 -8.60 6.66 -1.65
N THR A 123 -8.67 7.97 -1.80
CA THR A 123 -9.50 8.62 -2.82
C THR A 123 -8.65 9.25 -3.93
N GLN A 124 -9.24 9.48 -5.09
CA GLN A 124 -8.56 10.07 -6.25
C GLN A 124 -7.25 9.32 -6.59
N SER A 125 -7.35 8.00 -6.62
CA SER A 125 -6.21 7.12 -6.83
C SER A 125 -5.79 7.12 -8.29
N THR A 126 -4.50 7.36 -8.54
CA THR A 126 -3.87 7.26 -9.85
C THR A 126 -2.56 6.49 -9.74
N GLY A 127 -2.14 5.86 -10.81
CA GLY A 127 -0.87 5.14 -10.83
C GLY A 127 -0.26 5.06 -12.22
N SER A 128 1.04 4.83 -12.28
CA SER A 128 1.75 4.50 -13.50
C SER A 128 2.78 3.41 -13.24
N GLN A 129 3.06 2.62 -14.26
CA GLN A 129 4.08 1.59 -14.17
C GLN A 129 4.86 1.49 -15.48
N GLU A 130 6.16 1.38 -15.35
CA GLU A 130 7.09 1.30 -16.47
C GLU A 130 8.00 0.08 -16.36
N PRO A 131 8.15 -0.72 -17.43
CA PRO A 131 9.08 -1.83 -17.43
C PRO A 131 10.52 -1.32 -17.43
N VAL A 132 11.40 -2.04 -16.73
CA VAL A 132 12.84 -1.82 -16.71
C VAL A 132 13.53 -2.95 -17.46
N ASP A 133 14.22 -2.64 -18.54
CA ASP A 133 14.79 -3.66 -19.44
C ASP A 133 16.03 -4.37 -18.87
N LYS A 134 16.78 -3.71 -17.99
CA LYS A 134 18.07 -4.22 -17.48
C LYS A 134 18.26 -3.87 -15.99
N GLY A 135 19.19 -4.57 -15.35
CA GLY A 135 19.53 -4.35 -13.94
C GLY A 135 18.68 -5.17 -12.99
N ASP A 136 18.61 -4.74 -11.73
CA ASP A 136 18.05 -5.51 -10.63
C ASP A 136 16.54 -5.35 -10.47
N TYR A 137 15.91 -4.40 -11.18
CA TYR A 137 14.49 -4.13 -11.09
C TYR A 137 13.75 -4.55 -12.37
N LEU A 138 12.52 -5.02 -12.20
CA LEU A 138 11.60 -5.43 -13.28
C LEU A 138 10.76 -4.28 -13.80
N LYS A 139 10.18 -3.53 -12.87
CA LYS A 139 9.28 -2.40 -13.12
C LYS A 139 9.45 -1.34 -12.04
N THR A 140 9.16 -0.11 -12.41
CA THR A 140 8.91 1.00 -11.49
C THR A 140 7.41 1.27 -11.42
N PHE A 141 6.94 1.64 -10.25
CA PHE A 141 5.56 1.99 -9.97
C PHE A 141 5.52 3.33 -9.26
N ASN A 142 4.65 4.21 -9.70
CA ASN A 142 4.35 5.48 -9.04
C ASN A 142 2.85 5.49 -8.77
N TYR A 143 2.47 5.69 -7.52
CA TYR A 143 1.08 5.74 -7.09
C TYR A 143 0.82 7.02 -6.30
N LYS A 144 -0.34 7.60 -6.50
CA LYS A 144 -0.83 8.78 -5.77
C LYS A 144 -2.27 8.61 -5.36
N SER A 145 -2.61 9.10 -4.19
CA SER A 145 -3.99 9.22 -3.72
C SER A 145 -4.13 10.35 -2.71
N GLU A 146 -5.36 10.73 -2.44
CA GLU A 146 -5.71 11.61 -1.34
C GLU A 146 -6.18 10.82 -0.14
N VAL A 147 -5.80 11.28 1.04
CA VAL A 147 -6.30 10.83 2.34
C VAL A 147 -6.97 12.01 3.02
N ASN A 148 -8.23 11.85 3.40
CA ASN A 148 -8.96 12.90 4.09
C ASN A 148 -8.44 13.10 5.51
N VAL A 149 -8.21 14.34 5.89
CA VAL A 149 -7.87 14.73 7.26
C VAL A 149 -9.17 14.89 8.06
N SER A 150 -9.20 14.37 9.27
CA SER A 150 -10.36 14.50 10.16
C SER A 150 -10.76 15.97 10.40
N GLY A 151 -12.05 16.20 10.71
CA GLY A 151 -12.68 17.53 10.67
C GLY A 151 -12.13 18.59 11.63
N ASN A 152 -11.23 18.28 12.56
CA ASN A 152 -10.49 19.19 13.43
C ASN A 152 -9.16 19.68 12.83
N LYS A 153 -8.88 19.34 11.57
CA LYS A 153 -7.63 19.63 10.84
C LYS A 153 -6.36 19.03 11.46
N GLU A 154 -6.51 18.07 12.34
CA GLU A 154 -5.42 17.25 12.82
C GLU A 154 -5.44 15.91 12.10
N PHE A 155 -4.27 15.44 11.69
CA PHE A 155 -4.14 14.14 11.07
C PHE A 155 -4.00 13.08 12.17
N ASN A 156 -4.89 12.10 12.18
CA ASN A 156 -4.85 10.95 13.10
C ASN A 156 -5.36 9.72 12.37
N GLU A 157 -4.57 9.28 11.39
CA GLU A 157 -4.95 8.23 10.46
C GLU A 157 -4.16 6.96 10.71
N SER A 158 -4.80 5.83 10.45
CA SER A 158 -4.24 4.51 10.63
C SER A 158 -4.19 3.76 9.31
N PHE A 159 -3.05 3.16 9.04
CA PHE A 159 -2.73 2.41 7.85
C PHE A 159 -2.12 1.07 8.23
N SER A 160 -2.02 0.17 7.27
CA SER A 160 -1.27 -1.07 7.42
C SER A 160 -0.48 -1.39 6.15
N TRP A 161 0.78 -1.74 6.34
CA TRP A 161 1.61 -2.35 5.31
C TRP A 161 1.61 -3.85 5.47
N TYR A 162 1.56 -4.57 4.36
CA TYR A 162 1.70 -6.01 4.29
C TYR A 162 2.77 -6.37 3.26
N PHE A 163 3.78 -7.16 3.69
CA PHE A 163 4.89 -7.61 2.86
C PHE A 163 4.86 -9.13 2.78
N MET A 164 3.97 -9.69 1.99
CA MET A 164 3.54 -11.08 2.09
C MET A 164 4.08 -11.97 0.97
N PRO A 165 4.44 -13.23 1.25
CA PRO A 165 4.48 -14.23 0.20
C PRO A 165 3.05 -14.49 -0.33
N LEU A 166 2.95 -14.91 -1.59
CA LEU A 166 1.68 -15.31 -2.20
C LEU A 166 1.30 -16.73 -1.73
N ASP A 167 1.01 -16.86 -0.44
CA ASP A 167 0.54 -18.07 0.22
C ASP A 167 -0.97 -17.95 0.47
N LEU A 168 -1.75 -18.91 -0.03
CA LEU A 168 -3.21 -18.85 -0.02
C LEU A 168 -3.80 -18.80 1.39
N ASP A 169 -3.27 -19.59 2.31
CA ASP A 169 -3.79 -19.68 3.68
C ASP A 169 -3.47 -18.40 4.45
N LEU A 170 -2.26 -17.88 4.26
CA LEU A 170 -1.87 -16.57 4.81
C LEU A 170 -2.77 -15.46 4.29
N LEU A 171 -2.95 -15.37 2.97
CA LEU A 171 -3.75 -14.30 2.34
C LEU A 171 -5.21 -14.36 2.79
N LYS A 172 -5.80 -15.55 2.89
CA LYS A 172 -7.16 -15.75 3.44
C LYS A 172 -7.26 -15.36 4.91
N SER A 173 -6.21 -15.56 5.70
CA SER A 173 -6.22 -15.32 7.15
C SER A 173 -6.46 -13.87 7.55
N TYR A 174 -6.29 -12.92 6.62
CA TYR A 174 -6.51 -11.49 6.86
C TYR A 174 -7.96 -11.04 6.68
N ASP A 175 -8.81 -11.84 6.01
CA ASP A 175 -10.22 -11.52 5.73
C ASP A 175 -10.41 -10.18 4.99
N LYS A 176 -9.54 -9.92 4.00
CA LYS A 176 -9.47 -8.69 3.20
C LYS A 176 -9.46 -8.93 1.70
N ASN A 177 -9.86 -10.14 1.30
CA ASN A 177 -9.83 -10.60 -0.09
C ASN A 177 -8.43 -10.59 -0.74
N PHE A 178 -7.35 -10.65 0.05
CA PHE A 178 -5.99 -10.76 -0.47
C PHE A 178 -5.75 -12.05 -1.27
N ASP A 179 -6.53 -13.08 -1.05
CA ASP A 179 -6.47 -14.33 -1.81
C ASP A 179 -6.83 -14.13 -3.30
N ARG A 180 -7.54 -13.04 -3.66
CA ARG A 180 -7.80 -12.66 -5.05
C ARG A 180 -6.56 -12.20 -5.80
N ILE A 181 -5.50 -11.79 -5.09
CA ILE A 181 -4.20 -11.44 -5.67
C ILE A 181 -3.57 -12.67 -6.35
N LEU A 182 -3.87 -13.89 -5.88
CA LEU A 182 -3.40 -15.12 -6.50
C LEU A 182 -4.14 -15.41 -7.79
N PRO A 183 -3.45 -15.56 -8.93
CA PRO A 183 -4.08 -15.93 -10.20
C PRO A 183 -4.41 -17.43 -10.21
N LEU A 184 -5.34 -17.85 -9.35
CA LEU A 184 -5.73 -19.27 -9.23
C LEU A 184 -6.56 -19.81 -10.42
N GLY A 185 -6.60 -19.07 -11.52
CA GLY A 185 -7.34 -19.43 -12.72
C GLY A 185 -8.84 -19.15 -12.60
N TRP A 186 -9.62 -19.66 -13.55
CA TRP A 186 -11.08 -19.54 -13.56
C TRP A 186 -11.64 -20.34 -12.36
N SER A 187 -12.79 -19.94 -11.84
CA SER A 187 -13.35 -20.46 -10.57
C SER A 187 -13.35 -21.98 -10.41
N PHE A 188 -13.40 -22.72 -11.50
CA PHE A 188 -13.33 -24.19 -11.53
C PHE A 188 -11.92 -24.71 -11.14
N ILE A 189 -10.86 -24.07 -11.65
CA ILE A 189 -9.46 -24.46 -11.36
C ILE A 189 -9.09 -24.05 -9.93
N ARG A 190 -9.61 -22.92 -9.46
CA ARG A 190 -9.45 -22.46 -8.08
C ARG A 190 -9.96 -23.47 -7.05
N THR A 191 -11.05 -24.19 -7.38
CA THR A 191 -11.64 -25.20 -6.50
C THR A 191 -10.83 -26.52 -6.48
N ILE A 192 -10.05 -26.81 -7.52
CA ILE A 192 -9.24 -28.05 -7.61
C ILE A 192 -7.86 -27.89 -6.95
N ASN A 193 -7.34 -26.67 -6.87
CA ASN A 193 -5.99 -26.39 -6.35
C ASN A 193 -5.97 -26.02 -4.85
N VAL A 194 -7.06 -26.26 -4.13
CA VAL A 194 -7.19 -26.02 -2.68
C VAL A 194 -7.21 -27.33 -1.92
#